data_bf6ba0b7487630fc9aa91805097b90c9
#
_entry.id   bf6ba0b7487630fc9aa91805097b90c9
#
_cell.length_a   1.000
_cell.length_b   1.000
_cell.length_c   1.000
_cell.angle_alpha   90.00
_cell.angle_beta   90.00
_cell.angle_gamma   90.00
#
_symmetry.space_group_name_H-M   'P 1'
#
loop_
_entity.id
_entity.type
_entity.pdbx_description
1 polymer ?
#
loop_
_entity_poly.entity_id
_entity_poly.type
_entity_poly.pdbx_seq_one_letter_code
_entity_poly.pdbx_strand_id
1 'polypeptide(L)'
;MAGPLLAIGVAVVVLILVNSGSTDRRPVAAVPVAAPSPPPTPPPRKPPPEPRPKPDPTDDPWPLYGYDLARTRLFPGGAKLDPPLHVGWRFNDGALLEFPPVIYDNTLYFEDANGWASALSSTDGHLIWHRRIGTLAAASPALDIRHKLVFFTLLSTSPGARVPGNGAVVALSMRTGQVAWSHPLAPGSESSPLVHGLSVFLGDQGGTVYSFRTYDGHVNWTFHGNGSVKGGVAFAHNTIYFGDYGARVHAVDAANGREIWSAAGGDSFYSTPAVAYGRVYLGSTSGAVYALWANSGATSWTASTGAYVYASPAVADVPGLGPTVYIGSYDGHLYAYDADTGGVRWSHGGGGRIDGSATVLGSVVYYSSLGSNTTTGRNWRTGQQVFSFPDGEFTPVITDGKVVFLIGYSTIYQMLPKR
;
A
#
# COMPACT_ATOMS: atom_id res chain seq x y z
N MET A 1 -38.66 12.03 29.05
CA MET A 1 -37.39 11.35 29.38
C MET A 1 -36.96 10.57 28.16
N ALA A 2 -36.07 11.14 27.37
CA ALA A 2 -35.54 10.51 26.17
C ALA A 2 -34.07 10.14 26.46
N GLY A 3 -33.78 8.85 26.47
CA GLY A 3 -32.45 8.33 26.64
C GLY A 3 -31.67 8.39 25.31
N PRO A 4 -30.35 8.54 25.35
CA PRO A 4 -29.55 8.64 24.13
C PRO A 4 -29.40 7.27 23.44
N LEU A 5 -29.71 7.22 22.16
CA LEU A 5 -29.36 6.12 21.26
C LEU A 5 -27.83 6.08 21.09
N LEU A 6 -27.21 5.04 21.63
CA LEU A 6 -25.81 4.69 21.32
C LEU A 6 -25.76 4.20 19.88
N ALA A 7 -25.15 4.98 19.00
CA ALA A 7 -24.74 4.50 17.69
C ALA A 7 -23.54 3.56 17.88
N ILE A 8 -23.79 2.26 17.80
CA ILE A 8 -22.71 1.24 17.76
C ILE A 8 -22.14 1.26 16.34
N GLY A 9 -21.02 1.94 16.17
CA GLY A 9 -20.22 1.84 14.97
C GLY A 9 -19.67 0.41 14.87
N VAL A 10 -20.17 -0.35 13.90
CA VAL A 10 -19.62 -1.66 13.55
C VAL A 10 -18.35 -1.41 12.74
N ALA A 11 -17.21 -1.37 13.43
CA ALA A 11 -15.94 -1.53 12.78
C ALA A 11 -15.90 -2.95 12.20
N VAL A 12 -15.78 -3.07 10.88
CA VAL A 12 -15.49 -4.34 10.23
C VAL A 12 -14.01 -4.63 10.47
N VAL A 13 -13.68 -5.04 11.68
CA VAL A 13 -12.42 -5.68 11.97
C VAL A 13 -12.52 -7.07 11.37
N VAL A 14 -11.77 -7.37 10.33
CA VAL A 14 -11.56 -8.74 9.87
C VAL A 14 -10.83 -9.47 10.99
N LEU A 15 -11.60 -10.04 11.92
CA LEU A 15 -11.07 -10.91 12.95
C LEU A 15 -10.60 -12.20 12.27
N ILE A 16 -9.30 -12.35 12.06
CA ILE A 16 -8.71 -13.63 11.74
C ILE A 16 -8.85 -14.49 13.01
N LEU A 17 -9.77 -15.47 12.99
CA LEU A 17 -9.80 -16.53 13.99
C LEU A 17 -8.51 -17.34 13.83
N VAL A 18 -7.54 -17.07 14.69
CA VAL A 18 -6.39 -17.96 14.88
C VAL A 18 -6.91 -19.18 15.63
N ASN A 19 -7.01 -20.29 14.93
CA ASN A 19 -7.37 -21.59 15.50
C ASN A 19 -6.18 -22.06 16.38
N SER A 20 -6.30 -21.93 17.69
CA SER A 20 -5.33 -22.44 18.65
C SER A 20 -5.41 -23.95 18.76
N GLY A 21 -4.64 -24.65 17.92
CA GLY A 21 -4.41 -26.09 18.02
C GLY A 21 -3.37 -26.40 19.10
N SER A 22 -3.71 -27.35 19.94
CA SER A 22 -3.06 -27.85 21.15
C SER A 22 -1.55 -28.10 21.06
N THR A 23 -0.90 -27.74 22.17
CA THR A 23 0.49 -28.04 22.49
C THR A 23 0.68 -29.55 22.74
N ASP A 24 1.46 -30.21 21.89
CA ASP A 24 2.07 -31.50 22.20
C ASP A 24 3.61 -31.31 22.18
N ARG A 25 4.21 -31.26 23.37
CA ARG A 25 5.66 -31.14 23.54
C ARG A 25 6.28 -32.52 23.53
N ARG A 26 6.97 -32.90 22.44
CA ARG A 26 7.92 -34.01 22.43
C ARG A 26 9.33 -33.51 22.73
N PRO A 27 10.13 -34.24 23.51
CA PRO A 27 11.50 -33.83 23.86
C PRO A 27 12.44 -33.91 22.64
N VAL A 28 13.18 -32.82 22.42
CA VAL A 28 14.17 -32.72 21.35
C VAL A 28 15.45 -33.47 21.74
N ALA A 29 15.87 -34.41 20.90
CA ALA A 29 17.15 -35.07 21.02
C ALA A 29 18.31 -34.11 20.68
N ALA A 30 19.41 -34.23 21.40
CA ALA A 30 20.61 -33.42 21.23
C ALA A 30 21.21 -33.59 19.81
N VAL A 31 21.47 -32.50 19.14
CA VAL A 31 22.09 -32.44 17.80
C VAL A 31 23.62 -32.34 17.96
N PRO A 32 24.41 -33.11 17.19
CA PRO A 32 25.89 -33.06 17.27
C PRO A 32 26.41 -31.71 16.73
N VAL A 33 27.45 -31.20 17.38
CA VAL A 33 28.13 -29.94 17.02
C VAL A 33 28.77 -30.07 15.64
N ALA A 34 28.36 -29.25 14.71
CA ALA A 34 28.89 -29.17 13.34
C ALA A 34 30.27 -28.47 13.33
N ALA A 35 31.13 -28.91 12.42
CA ALA A 35 32.44 -28.31 12.16
C ALA A 35 32.36 -26.82 11.77
N PRO A 36 33.38 -26.01 12.03
CA PRO A 36 33.35 -24.57 11.72
C PRO A 36 33.19 -24.31 10.24
N SER A 37 32.23 -23.43 9.94
CA SER A 37 31.92 -22.98 8.57
C SER A 37 33.08 -22.23 7.93
N PRO A 38 33.29 -22.32 6.61
CA PRO A 38 34.28 -21.51 5.89
C PRO A 38 34.01 -20.02 6.06
N PRO A 39 35.06 -19.16 5.96
CA PRO A 39 34.89 -17.72 6.11
C PRO A 39 33.88 -17.16 5.09
N PRO A 40 33.08 -16.14 5.49
CA PRO A 40 32.05 -15.60 4.64
C PRO A 40 32.66 -15.00 3.36
N THR A 41 32.06 -15.30 2.24
CA THR A 41 32.38 -14.69 0.94
C THR A 41 32.19 -13.16 1.08
N PRO A 42 33.11 -12.32 0.57
CA PRO A 42 32.97 -10.88 0.66
C PRO A 42 31.64 -10.45 0.02
N PRO A 43 30.94 -9.46 0.61
CA PRO A 43 29.66 -9.00 0.10
C PRO A 43 29.82 -8.53 -1.36
N PRO A 44 28.81 -8.78 -2.21
CA PRO A 44 28.82 -8.31 -3.59
C PRO A 44 29.01 -6.80 -3.61
N ARG A 45 29.85 -6.30 -4.52
CA ARG A 45 30.09 -4.86 -4.70
C ARG A 45 28.74 -4.15 -4.87
N LYS A 46 28.53 -3.05 -4.13
CA LYS A 46 27.38 -2.16 -4.32
C LYS A 46 27.16 -1.92 -5.82
N PRO A 47 25.96 -2.19 -6.35
CA PRO A 47 25.63 -1.71 -7.67
C PRO A 47 25.76 -0.17 -7.67
N PRO A 48 26.12 0.46 -8.79
CA PRO A 48 26.14 1.90 -8.91
C PRO A 48 24.74 2.43 -8.54
N PRO A 49 24.65 3.63 -7.91
CA PRO A 49 23.35 4.21 -7.58
C PRO A 49 22.55 4.32 -8.88
N GLU A 50 21.35 3.72 -8.87
CA GLU A 50 20.42 3.84 -9.98
C GLU A 50 20.11 5.32 -10.21
N PRO A 51 20.08 5.77 -11.49
CA PRO A 51 19.57 7.10 -11.78
C PRO A 51 18.16 7.20 -11.23
N ARG A 52 17.85 8.27 -10.51
CA ARG A 52 16.47 8.54 -10.06
C ARG A 52 15.53 8.36 -11.23
N PRO A 53 14.43 7.60 -11.11
CA PRO A 53 13.39 7.60 -12.10
C PRO A 53 13.02 9.06 -12.38
N LYS A 54 13.14 9.52 -13.62
CA LYS A 54 12.61 10.82 -13.99
C LYS A 54 11.09 10.69 -13.81
N PRO A 55 10.43 11.63 -13.10
CA PRO A 55 8.99 11.65 -13.06
C PRO A 55 8.47 11.61 -14.49
N ASP A 56 7.53 10.71 -14.77
CA ASP A 56 6.79 10.77 -16.04
C ASP A 56 6.16 12.16 -16.07
N PRO A 57 6.33 12.96 -17.13
CA PRO A 57 5.87 14.34 -17.17
C PRO A 57 4.35 14.40 -17.38
N THR A 58 3.58 13.87 -16.47
CA THR A 58 2.16 14.10 -16.36
C THR A 58 1.94 15.22 -15.35
N ASP A 59 1.18 16.22 -15.72
CA ASP A 59 0.86 17.38 -14.85
C ASP A 59 0.06 16.99 -13.59
N ASP A 60 -0.33 15.71 -13.46
CA ASP A 60 -1.12 15.18 -12.36
C ASP A 60 -0.48 13.90 -11.78
N PRO A 61 0.01 13.97 -10.56
CA PRO A 61 1.09 13.09 -10.12
C PRO A 61 0.69 11.89 -9.26
N TRP A 62 -0.56 11.45 -9.13
CA TRP A 62 -0.90 10.31 -8.27
C TRP A 62 -1.78 9.26 -8.96
N PRO A 63 -1.28 8.54 -9.99
CA PRO A 63 -2.11 7.68 -10.85
C PRO A 63 -2.41 6.29 -10.26
N LEU A 64 -1.77 5.91 -9.15
CA LEU A 64 -1.91 4.60 -8.52
C LEU A 64 -1.51 4.63 -7.04
N TYR A 65 -1.88 3.60 -6.30
CA TYR A 65 -1.48 3.42 -4.90
C TYR A 65 0.05 3.48 -4.75
N GLY A 66 0.52 4.32 -3.82
CA GLY A 66 1.95 4.46 -3.57
C GLY A 66 2.69 5.35 -4.56
N TYR A 67 1.99 6.15 -5.36
CA TYR A 67 2.51 7.19 -6.24
C TYR A 67 3.14 6.68 -7.54
N ASP A 68 4.20 5.88 -7.47
CA ASP A 68 4.96 5.39 -8.61
C ASP A 68 4.85 3.86 -8.78
N LEU A 69 5.33 3.34 -9.90
CA LEU A 69 5.30 1.91 -10.21
C LEU A 69 6.06 1.07 -9.19
N ALA A 70 7.14 1.62 -8.62
CA ALA A 70 7.96 0.97 -7.61
C ALA A 70 7.37 1.06 -6.20
N ARG A 71 6.22 1.75 -6.04
CA ARG A 71 5.49 1.92 -4.79
C ARG A 71 6.30 2.62 -3.70
N THR A 72 7.17 3.56 -4.07
CA THR A 72 8.06 4.23 -3.10
C THR A 72 7.34 5.15 -2.13
N ARG A 73 6.11 5.56 -2.42
CA ARG A 73 5.30 6.51 -1.62
C ARG A 73 6.03 7.82 -1.33
N LEU A 74 6.94 8.19 -2.21
CA LEU A 74 7.66 9.44 -2.16
C LEU A 74 7.19 10.37 -3.27
N PHE A 75 6.62 11.51 -2.90
CA PHE A 75 6.36 12.59 -3.84
C PHE A 75 7.57 13.54 -3.92
N PRO A 76 8.28 13.62 -5.06
CA PRO A 76 9.60 14.26 -5.13
C PRO A 76 9.57 15.80 -5.09
N GLY A 77 8.41 16.44 -5.26
CA GLY A 77 8.28 17.91 -5.37
C GLY A 77 7.73 18.62 -4.14
N GLY A 78 7.64 17.95 -2.99
CA GLY A 78 6.75 18.29 -1.92
C GLY A 78 7.14 19.39 -0.94
N ALA A 79 8.34 19.99 -0.99
CA ALA A 79 8.74 21.00 0.03
C ALA A 79 7.80 22.23 0.14
N LYS A 80 7.03 22.53 -0.92
CA LYS A 80 6.00 23.57 -0.91
C LYS A 80 4.72 23.16 -0.17
N LEU A 81 4.60 21.86 0.16
CA LEU A 81 3.44 21.24 0.80
C LEU A 81 3.71 20.94 2.29
N ASP A 82 4.85 21.38 2.81
CA ASP A 82 5.18 21.20 4.22
C ASP A 82 4.20 21.98 5.13
N PRO A 83 3.88 21.48 6.32
CA PRO A 83 3.06 22.21 7.29
C PRO A 83 3.65 23.59 7.65
N PRO A 84 2.77 24.55 8.02
CA PRO A 84 1.40 24.37 8.45
C PRO A 84 0.38 24.31 7.30
N LEU A 85 -0.60 23.41 7.45
CA LEU A 85 -1.70 23.21 6.50
C LEU A 85 -3.03 23.63 7.13
N HIS A 86 -4.00 24.04 6.30
CA HIS A 86 -5.38 24.31 6.72
C HIS A 86 -6.39 23.72 5.73
N VAL A 87 -7.59 23.42 6.21
CA VAL A 87 -8.66 22.82 5.37
C VAL A 87 -9.17 23.86 4.36
N GLY A 88 -9.10 23.53 3.08
CA GLY A 88 -9.74 24.26 2.00
C GLY A 88 -11.20 23.81 1.82
N TRP A 89 -11.41 22.55 1.53
CA TRP A 89 -12.74 21.93 1.48
C TRP A 89 -12.71 20.53 2.10
N ARG A 90 -13.89 19.96 2.32
CA ARG A 90 -14.07 18.58 2.76
C ARG A 90 -15.24 17.93 2.03
N PHE A 91 -15.10 16.65 1.73
CA PHE A 91 -16.15 15.78 1.21
C PHE A 91 -16.34 14.60 2.15
N ASN A 92 -17.55 14.41 2.68
CA ASN A 92 -17.86 13.25 3.52
C ASN A 92 -18.63 12.23 2.66
N ASP A 93 -18.03 11.08 2.44
CA ASP A 93 -18.62 9.97 1.69
C ASP A 93 -19.69 9.22 2.51
N GLY A 94 -19.56 9.23 3.84
CA GLY A 94 -20.46 8.54 4.76
C GLY A 94 -20.13 7.06 4.98
N ALA A 95 -19.14 6.51 4.27
CA ALA A 95 -18.63 5.16 4.42
C ALA A 95 -17.11 5.17 4.66
N LEU A 96 -16.55 4.05 5.09
CA LEU A 96 -15.12 3.91 5.30
C LEU A 96 -14.34 4.08 3.99
N LEU A 97 -13.32 4.93 4.03
CA LEU A 97 -12.31 5.14 2.99
C LEU A 97 -10.98 4.52 3.46
N GLU A 98 -10.85 3.21 3.29
CA GLU A 98 -9.69 2.47 3.79
C GLU A 98 -8.42 2.77 2.99
N PHE A 99 -8.56 2.98 1.68
CA PHE A 99 -7.45 3.25 0.78
C PHE A 99 -7.55 4.64 0.14
N PRO A 100 -6.41 5.25 -0.24
CA PRO A 100 -6.42 6.60 -0.77
C PRO A 100 -6.98 6.65 -2.19
N PRO A 101 -7.54 7.82 -2.58
CA PRO A 101 -7.82 8.13 -3.97
C PRO A 101 -6.57 8.10 -4.85
N VAL A 102 -6.80 8.07 -6.17
CA VAL A 102 -5.82 8.46 -7.19
C VAL A 102 -6.26 9.76 -7.85
N ILE A 103 -5.31 10.50 -8.44
CA ILE A 103 -5.58 11.83 -9.00
C ILE A 103 -5.13 11.90 -10.45
N TYR A 104 -5.99 12.44 -11.30
CA TYR A 104 -5.66 12.84 -12.66
C TYR A 104 -6.60 13.97 -13.13
N ASP A 105 -6.07 14.97 -13.81
CA ASP A 105 -6.80 16.07 -14.46
C ASP A 105 -7.85 16.73 -13.52
N ASN A 106 -7.38 17.17 -12.35
CA ASN A 106 -8.17 17.74 -11.26
C ASN A 106 -9.33 16.87 -10.78
N THR A 107 -9.23 15.54 -10.91
CA THR A 107 -10.24 14.59 -10.47
C THR A 107 -9.63 13.52 -9.56
N LEU A 108 -10.23 13.35 -8.39
CA LEU A 108 -9.96 12.25 -7.46
C LEU A 108 -10.87 11.08 -7.81
N TYR A 109 -10.31 9.89 -7.92
CA TYR A 109 -11.05 8.64 -8.09
C TYR A 109 -10.80 7.75 -6.89
N PHE A 110 -11.87 7.22 -6.29
CA PHE A 110 -11.77 6.37 -5.10
C PHE A 110 -12.95 5.39 -5.04
N GLU A 111 -12.84 4.40 -4.17
CA GLU A 111 -13.92 3.52 -3.77
C GLU A 111 -14.07 3.52 -2.25
N ASP A 112 -15.28 3.26 -1.78
CA ASP A 112 -15.61 3.05 -0.38
C ASP A 112 -15.74 1.57 -0.03
N ALA A 113 -15.74 1.25 1.26
CA ALA A 113 -15.87 -0.12 1.75
C ALA A 113 -17.20 -0.80 1.36
N ASN A 114 -18.23 -0.04 0.95
CA ASN A 114 -19.53 -0.57 0.51
C ASN A 114 -19.56 -0.87 -1.01
N GLY A 115 -18.45 -0.71 -1.72
CA GLY A 115 -18.32 -0.99 -3.15
C GLY A 115 -18.93 0.07 -4.05
N TRP A 116 -18.89 1.34 -3.62
CA TRP A 116 -19.18 2.47 -4.49
C TRP A 116 -17.88 3.07 -5.03
N ALA A 117 -17.83 3.28 -6.33
CA ALA A 117 -16.78 4.01 -7.02
C ALA A 117 -17.22 5.44 -7.28
N SER A 118 -16.33 6.39 -7.06
CA SER A 118 -16.62 7.83 -7.12
C SER A 118 -15.55 8.60 -7.88
N ALA A 119 -15.95 9.67 -8.54
CA ALA A 119 -15.08 10.73 -9.02
C ALA A 119 -15.48 12.07 -8.40
N LEU A 120 -14.50 12.76 -7.85
CA LEU A 120 -14.65 14.00 -7.13
C LEU A 120 -13.72 15.07 -7.71
N SER A 121 -14.21 16.28 -7.88
CA SER A 121 -13.36 17.42 -8.27
C SER A 121 -12.34 17.71 -7.17
N SER A 122 -11.06 17.68 -7.49
CA SER A 122 -10.00 18.03 -6.55
C SER A 122 -9.94 19.53 -6.24
N THR A 123 -10.56 20.35 -7.08
CA THR A 123 -10.56 21.81 -6.93
C THR A 123 -11.51 22.30 -5.84
N ASP A 124 -12.73 21.78 -5.82
CA ASP A 124 -13.82 22.26 -4.95
C ASP A 124 -14.60 21.15 -4.21
N GLY A 125 -14.23 19.89 -4.41
CA GLY A 125 -14.83 18.75 -3.71
C GLY A 125 -16.24 18.38 -4.19
N HIS A 126 -16.71 18.86 -5.37
CA HIS A 126 -18.00 18.42 -5.88
C HIS A 126 -17.94 17.02 -6.48
N LEU A 127 -19.00 16.23 -6.29
CA LEU A 127 -19.14 14.88 -6.83
C LEU A 127 -19.46 14.94 -8.34
N ILE A 128 -18.56 14.33 -9.15
CA ILE A 128 -18.72 14.30 -10.62
C ILE A 128 -19.59 13.10 -11.02
N TRP A 129 -19.26 11.92 -10.49
CA TRP A 129 -20.07 10.72 -10.65
C TRP A 129 -19.87 9.77 -9.47
N HIS A 130 -20.89 8.92 -9.22
CA HIS A 130 -20.92 7.94 -8.14
C HIS A 130 -21.63 6.69 -8.68
N ARG A 131 -21.01 5.52 -8.57
CA ARG A 131 -21.46 4.25 -9.18
C ARG A 131 -21.30 3.09 -8.23
N ARG A 132 -22.35 2.34 -8.03
CA ARG A 132 -22.25 1.07 -7.32
C ARG A 132 -21.66 0.01 -8.26
N ILE A 133 -20.52 -0.56 -7.89
CA ILE A 133 -19.80 -1.57 -8.68
C ILE A 133 -19.68 -2.90 -7.91
N GLY A 134 -19.91 -2.89 -6.61
CA GLY A 134 -19.84 -4.06 -5.75
C GLY A 134 -20.57 -3.89 -4.45
N THR A 135 -20.18 -4.65 -3.45
CA THR A 135 -20.77 -4.63 -2.10
C THR A 135 -19.69 -4.65 -1.00
N LEU A 136 -18.46 -4.92 -1.35
CA LEU A 136 -17.31 -4.85 -0.46
C LEU A 136 -16.06 -4.56 -1.28
N ALA A 137 -15.33 -3.51 -0.89
CA ALA A 137 -14.08 -3.10 -1.51
C ALA A 137 -13.09 -2.60 -0.45
N ALA A 138 -11.80 -2.82 -0.69
CA ALA A 138 -10.72 -2.38 0.17
C ALA A 138 -9.42 -2.25 -0.65
N ALA A 139 -9.40 -1.32 -1.61
CA ALA A 139 -8.23 -1.08 -2.45
C ALA A 139 -8.17 0.38 -2.91
N SER A 140 -6.98 0.84 -3.27
CA SER A 140 -6.82 2.09 -4.04
C SER A 140 -6.97 1.78 -5.52
N PRO A 141 -7.68 2.59 -6.30
CA PRO A 141 -7.77 2.38 -7.74
C PRO A 141 -6.45 2.65 -8.48
N ALA A 142 -6.42 2.38 -9.79
CA ALA A 142 -5.33 2.75 -10.68
C ALA A 142 -5.85 3.29 -12.01
N LEU A 143 -5.07 4.14 -12.67
CA LEU A 143 -5.47 4.85 -13.89
C LEU A 143 -4.74 4.35 -15.13
N ASP A 144 -5.47 4.06 -16.20
CA ASP A 144 -4.94 4.05 -17.56
C ASP A 144 -5.30 5.38 -18.24
N ILE A 145 -4.38 6.32 -18.18
CA ILE A 145 -4.55 7.67 -18.72
C ILE A 145 -4.70 7.64 -20.23
N ARG A 146 -4.07 6.69 -20.93
CA ARG A 146 -4.12 6.53 -22.37
C ARG A 146 -5.53 6.22 -22.86
N HIS A 147 -6.20 5.24 -22.21
CA HIS A 147 -7.55 4.80 -22.60
C HIS A 147 -8.65 5.48 -21.77
N LYS A 148 -8.29 6.40 -20.85
CA LYS A 148 -9.21 7.11 -19.94
C LYS A 148 -10.05 6.14 -19.10
N LEU A 149 -9.40 5.12 -18.55
CA LEU A 149 -9.99 4.11 -17.68
C LEU A 149 -9.45 4.20 -16.26
N VAL A 150 -10.32 3.92 -15.30
CA VAL A 150 -9.96 3.72 -13.89
C VAL A 150 -10.36 2.31 -13.47
N PHE A 151 -9.44 1.61 -12.80
CA PHE A 151 -9.61 0.22 -12.36
C PHE A 151 -9.86 0.16 -10.87
N PHE A 152 -10.88 -0.63 -10.51
CA PHE A 152 -11.25 -0.95 -9.13
C PHE A 152 -11.20 -2.45 -8.91
N THR A 153 -10.86 -2.88 -7.68
CA THR A 153 -10.89 -4.30 -7.28
C THR A 153 -11.87 -4.50 -6.15
N LEU A 154 -12.66 -5.55 -6.24
CA LEU A 154 -13.75 -5.83 -5.32
C LEU A 154 -13.50 -7.14 -4.58
N LEU A 155 -13.65 -7.09 -3.27
CA LEU A 155 -13.69 -8.27 -2.40
C LEU A 155 -14.99 -9.05 -2.56
N SER A 156 -16.10 -8.37 -2.87
CA SER A 156 -17.37 -9.02 -3.13
C SER A 156 -18.28 -8.20 -4.04
N THR A 157 -18.99 -8.92 -4.91
CA THR A 157 -20.11 -8.39 -5.69
C THR A 157 -21.48 -8.91 -5.20
N SER A 158 -21.49 -9.82 -4.21
CA SER A 158 -22.72 -10.46 -3.69
C SER A 158 -23.50 -9.47 -2.81
N PRO A 159 -24.82 -9.30 -3.03
CA PRO A 159 -25.64 -8.39 -2.25
C PRO A 159 -25.55 -8.69 -0.74
N GLY A 160 -25.31 -7.64 0.06
CA GLY A 160 -25.24 -7.73 1.52
C GLY A 160 -24.00 -8.43 2.08
N ALA A 161 -22.99 -8.76 1.25
CA ALA A 161 -21.75 -9.34 1.71
C ALA A 161 -21.02 -8.37 2.66
N ARG A 162 -20.56 -8.92 3.79
CA ARG A 162 -19.71 -8.22 4.78
C ARG A 162 -18.37 -8.91 4.98
N VAL A 163 -18.13 -9.95 4.22
CA VAL A 163 -16.91 -10.75 4.22
C VAL A 163 -16.45 -10.95 2.77
N PRO A 164 -15.16 -11.17 2.52
CA PRO A 164 -14.65 -11.50 1.20
C PRO A 164 -15.40 -12.68 0.58
N GLY A 165 -15.67 -12.58 -0.74
CA GLY A 165 -16.38 -13.59 -1.51
C GLY A 165 -15.96 -13.55 -2.97
N ASN A 166 -16.90 -13.83 -3.88
CA ASN A 166 -16.66 -13.64 -5.31
C ASN A 166 -16.68 -12.14 -5.61
N GLY A 167 -15.56 -11.62 -6.07
CA GLY A 167 -15.35 -10.22 -6.42
C GLY A 167 -15.17 -10.01 -7.90
N ALA A 168 -14.54 -8.91 -8.25
CA ALA A 168 -14.23 -8.55 -9.63
C ALA A 168 -13.11 -7.52 -9.72
N VAL A 169 -12.46 -7.44 -10.87
CA VAL A 169 -11.81 -6.22 -11.33
C VAL A 169 -12.76 -5.51 -12.31
N VAL A 170 -12.93 -4.20 -12.13
CA VAL A 170 -13.87 -3.39 -12.92
C VAL A 170 -13.14 -2.18 -13.49
N ALA A 171 -13.20 -2.02 -14.80
CA ALA A 171 -12.72 -0.83 -15.49
C ALA A 171 -13.88 0.12 -15.80
N LEU A 172 -13.77 1.35 -15.31
CA LEU A 172 -14.76 2.39 -15.57
C LEU A 172 -14.16 3.49 -16.46
N SER A 173 -15.03 4.11 -17.27
CA SER A 173 -14.68 5.36 -17.94
C SER A 173 -14.39 6.45 -16.89
N MET A 174 -13.21 7.04 -16.90
CA MET A 174 -12.84 8.15 -16.01
C MET A 174 -13.84 9.32 -16.11
N ARG A 175 -14.36 9.60 -17.30
CA ARG A 175 -15.27 10.72 -17.53
C ARG A 175 -16.69 10.49 -17.02
N THR A 176 -17.22 9.26 -17.12
CA THR A 176 -18.66 9.00 -16.91
C THR A 176 -18.96 8.00 -15.81
N GLY A 177 -17.95 7.26 -15.33
CA GLY A 177 -18.13 6.15 -14.41
C GLY A 177 -18.89 4.95 -15.02
N GLN A 178 -19.10 4.92 -16.36
CA GLN A 178 -19.69 3.76 -17.01
C GLN A 178 -18.70 2.62 -17.10
N VAL A 179 -19.19 1.39 -16.89
CA VAL A 179 -18.37 0.16 -17.00
C VAL A 179 -17.94 -0.01 -18.46
N ALA A 180 -16.63 -0.04 -18.68
CA ALA A 180 -16.03 -0.40 -19.96
C ALA A 180 -15.91 -1.92 -20.07
N TRP A 181 -15.40 -2.57 -19.03
CA TRP A 181 -15.34 -4.01 -18.90
C TRP A 181 -15.26 -4.42 -17.43
N SER A 182 -15.54 -5.69 -17.12
CA SER A 182 -15.29 -6.29 -15.84
C SER A 182 -14.86 -7.74 -16.00
N HIS A 183 -14.05 -8.25 -15.07
CA HIS A 183 -13.64 -9.63 -15.01
C HIS A 183 -13.92 -10.17 -13.60
N PRO A 184 -14.68 -11.30 -13.46
CA PRO A 184 -14.96 -11.88 -12.17
C PRO A 184 -13.68 -12.48 -11.55
N LEU A 185 -13.52 -12.32 -10.23
CA LEU A 185 -12.48 -12.93 -9.42
C LEU A 185 -13.14 -13.86 -8.38
N ALA A 186 -12.66 -15.08 -8.29
CA ALA A 186 -13.21 -16.08 -7.38
C ALA A 186 -12.06 -16.85 -6.68
N PRO A 187 -11.66 -16.43 -5.49
CA PRO A 187 -12.25 -15.36 -4.65
C PRO A 187 -11.89 -13.95 -5.10
N GLY A 188 -12.50 -12.93 -4.45
CA GLY A 188 -12.32 -11.52 -4.75
C GLY A 188 -10.93 -10.99 -4.41
N SER A 189 -10.72 -9.67 -4.60
CA SER A 189 -9.44 -9.00 -4.43
C SER A 189 -9.56 -7.76 -3.57
N GLU A 190 -8.56 -7.53 -2.73
CA GLU A 190 -8.23 -6.28 -2.04
C GLU A 190 -6.87 -5.72 -2.47
N SER A 191 -6.23 -6.36 -3.46
CA SER A 191 -4.95 -5.90 -4.03
C SER A 191 -5.16 -4.64 -4.86
N SER A 192 -4.51 -3.54 -4.48
CA SER A 192 -4.55 -2.29 -5.27
C SER A 192 -3.88 -2.50 -6.63
N PRO A 193 -4.60 -2.32 -7.75
CA PRO A 193 -4.07 -2.58 -9.09
C PRO A 193 -2.88 -1.68 -9.43
N LEU A 194 -2.06 -2.15 -10.36
CA LEU A 194 -0.94 -1.41 -10.93
C LEU A 194 -1.06 -1.41 -12.44
N VAL A 195 -1.08 -0.22 -13.05
CA VAL A 195 -1.12 -0.07 -14.51
C VAL A 195 0.27 0.26 -15.02
N HIS A 196 0.76 -0.51 -15.99
CA HIS A 196 1.97 -0.23 -16.75
C HIS A 196 1.81 -0.63 -18.21
N GLY A 197 2.05 0.32 -19.11
CA GLY A 197 1.90 0.12 -20.55
C GLY A 197 0.45 -0.20 -20.93
N LEU A 198 0.21 -1.39 -21.46
CA LEU A 198 -1.12 -1.92 -21.81
C LEU A 198 -1.61 -2.99 -20.83
N SER A 199 -0.97 -3.11 -19.68
CA SER A 199 -1.28 -4.15 -18.69
C SER A 199 -1.72 -3.53 -17.36
N VAL A 200 -2.72 -4.14 -16.73
CA VAL A 200 -3.05 -3.94 -15.32
C VAL A 200 -2.79 -5.22 -14.55
N PHE A 201 -2.09 -5.10 -13.43
CA PHE A 201 -1.66 -6.20 -12.58
C PHE A 201 -2.33 -6.10 -11.22
N LEU A 202 -2.79 -7.22 -10.69
CA LEU A 202 -3.35 -7.35 -9.34
C LEU A 202 -3.30 -8.79 -8.84
N GLY A 203 -3.38 -8.97 -7.53
CA GLY A 203 -3.53 -10.28 -6.91
C GLY A 203 -4.96 -10.53 -6.45
N ASP A 204 -5.31 -11.79 -6.12
CA ASP A 204 -6.57 -12.13 -5.49
C ASP A 204 -6.38 -12.90 -4.17
N GLN A 205 -7.47 -13.12 -3.45
CA GLN A 205 -7.43 -13.87 -2.19
C GLN A 205 -7.27 -15.39 -2.39
N GLY A 206 -7.32 -15.88 -3.62
CA GLY A 206 -6.96 -17.26 -3.99
C GLY A 206 -5.47 -17.47 -4.24
N GLY A 207 -4.69 -16.39 -4.21
CA GLY A 207 -3.25 -16.44 -4.47
C GLY A 207 -2.89 -16.33 -5.95
N THR A 208 -3.83 -15.93 -6.80
CA THR A 208 -3.56 -15.69 -8.20
C THR A 208 -3.19 -14.25 -8.45
N VAL A 209 -2.09 -14.03 -9.14
CA VAL A 209 -1.73 -12.74 -9.73
C VAL A 209 -2.07 -12.75 -11.21
N TYR A 210 -2.74 -11.70 -11.65
CA TYR A 210 -3.21 -11.53 -13.02
C TYR A 210 -2.47 -10.40 -13.71
N SER A 211 -2.28 -10.55 -15.02
CA SER A 211 -2.07 -9.45 -15.96
C SER A 211 -3.25 -9.39 -16.90
N PHE A 212 -4.00 -8.30 -16.85
CA PHE A 212 -5.07 -8.03 -17.81
C PHE A 212 -4.62 -6.97 -18.80
N ARG A 213 -5.13 -7.05 -20.02
CA ARG A 213 -5.02 -5.97 -21.00
C ARG A 213 -5.95 -4.82 -20.61
N THR A 214 -5.44 -3.60 -20.54
CA THR A 214 -6.15 -2.48 -19.92
C THR A 214 -7.46 -2.11 -20.61
N TYR A 215 -7.53 -2.16 -21.95
CA TYR A 215 -8.66 -1.62 -22.71
C TYR A 215 -9.84 -2.58 -22.90
N ASP A 216 -9.68 -3.90 -22.65
CA ASP A 216 -10.74 -4.88 -22.87
C ASP A 216 -10.80 -6.01 -21.80
N GLY A 217 -9.88 -6.04 -20.84
CA GLY A 217 -9.89 -7.02 -19.76
C GLY A 217 -9.45 -8.42 -20.15
N HIS A 218 -8.85 -8.61 -21.36
CA HIS A 218 -8.28 -9.90 -21.74
C HIS A 218 -7.16 -10.30 -20.79
N VAL A 219 -7.17 -11.53 -20.29
CA VAL A 219 -6.10 -12.07 -19.45
C VAL A 219 -4.88 -12.37 -20.32
N ASN A 220 -3.78 -11.64 -20.09
CA ASN A 220 -2.52 -11.90 -20.78
C ASN A 220 -1.84 -13.15 -20.20
N TRP A 221 -1.80 -13.23 -18.86
CA TRP A 221 -1.25 -14.35 -18.12
C TRP A 221 -1.75 -14.34 -16.66
N THR A 222 -1.59 -15.49 -16.00
CA THR A 222 -1.79 -15.65 -14.56
C THR A 222 -0.58 -16.34 -13.93
N PHE A 223 -0.32 -16.01 -12.65
CA PHE A 223 0.66 -16.67 -11.80
C PHE A 223 -0.03 -17.12 -10.50
N HIS A 224 0.26 -18.33 -10.00
CA HIS A 224 -0.27 -18.80 -8.73
C HIS A 224 0.84 -18.80 -7.67
N GLY A 225 0.64 -18.04 -6.60
CA GLY A 225 1.47 -18.03 -5.40
C GLY A 225 1.13 -19.14 -4.42
N ASN A 226 1.66 -19.04 -3.21
CA ASN A 226 1.49 -20.04 -2.16
C ASN A 226 0.35 -19.71 -1.18
N GLY A 227 -0.29 -18.55 -1.32
CA GLY A 227 -1.39 -18.08 -0.48
C GLY A 227 -1.97 -16.78 -1.01
N SER A 228 -3.00 -16.25 -0.34
CA SER A 228 -3.67 -15.00 -0.73
C SER A 228 -2.69 -13.87 -1.02
N VAL A 229 -2.88 -13.15 -2.13
CA VAL A 229 -2.13 -11.94 -2.48
C VAL A 229 -3.01 -10.73 -2.16
N LYS A 230 -2.89 -10.22 -0.96
CA LYS A 230 -3.72 -9.12 -0.43
C LYS A 230 -3.10 -7.75 -0.71
N GLY A 231 -1.80 -7.60 -0.50
CA GLY A 231 -1.07 -6.41 -0.87
C GLY A 231 -1.10 -6.13 -2.38
N GLY A 232 -0.87 -4.88 -2.75
CA GLY A 232 -0.65 -4.52 -4.15
C GLY A 232 0.67 -5.09 -4.67
N VAL A 233 0.81 -5.10 -5.98
CA VAL A 233 2.08 -5.44 -6.64
C VAL A 233 2.93 -4.17 -6.84
N ALA A 234 4.27 -4.29 -6.83
CA ALA A 234 5.21 -3.26 -7.25
C ALA A 234 5.87 -3.67 -8.57
N PHE A 235 6.28 -2.70 -9.38
CA PHE A 235 6.91 -2.94 -10.67
C PHE A 235 8.24 -2.19 -10.77
N ALA A 236 9.30 -2.89 -11.17
CA ALA A 236 10.58 -2.32 -11.56
C ALA A 236 11.31 -3.25 -12.54
N HIS A 237 12.00 -2.68 -13.54
CA HIS A 237 12.84 -3.44 -14.50
C HIS A 237 12.12 -4.65 -15.13
N ASN A 238 10.90 -4.45 -15.64
CA ASN A 238 10.05 -5.47 -16.23
C ASN A 238 9.71 -6.64 -15.29
N THR A 239 9.80 -6.42 -13.99
CA THR A 239 9.54 -7.41 -12.94
C THR A 239 8.44 -6.91 -12.01
N ILE A 240 7.52 -7.80 -11.65
CA ILE A 240 6.50 -7.58 -10.64
C ILE A 240 6.93 -8.23 -9.35
N TYR A 241 6.82 -7.50 -8.25
CA TYR A 241 7.15 -7.97 -6.91
C TYR A 241 5.91 -7.94 -6.03
N PHE A 242 5.68 -8.98 -5.27
CA PHE A 242 4.58 -9.08 -4.30
C PHE A 242 4.89 -10.10 -3.20
N GLY A 243 4.21 -9.95 -2.07
CA GLY A 243 4.20 -10.94 -1.00
C GLY A 243 2.87 -11.68 -0.96
N ASP A 244 2.85 -12.90 -0.41
CA ASP A 244 1.65 -13.68 -0.23
C ASP A 244 1.46 -14.18 1.22
N TYR A 245 0.28 -14.68 1.51
CA TYR A 245 -0.05 -15.27 2.82
C TYR A 245 0.53 -16.66 3.03
N GLY A 246 1.15 -17.25 2.01
CA GLY A 246 1.98 -18.46 2.11
C GLY A 246 3.40 -18.18 2.59
N ALA A 247 3.65 -16.99 3.16
CA ALA A 247 4.95 -16.54 3.68
C ALA A 247 6.04 -16.47 2.60
N ARG A 248 5.69 -16.08 1.38
CA ARG A 248 6.68 -15.91 0.30
C ARG A 248 6.61 -14.53 -0.33
N VAL A 249 7.76 -14.09 -0.80
CA VAL A 249 7.92 -12.93 -1.69
C VAL A 249 8.32 -13.46 -3.06
N HIS A 250 7.67 -12.95 -4.08
CA HIS A 250 7.85 -13.37 -5.47
C HIS A 250 8.34 -12.24 -6.34
N ALA A 251 9.17 -12.56 -7.31
CA ALA A 251 9.50 -11.73 -8.47
C ALA A 251 9.10 -12.48 -9.74
N VAL A 252 8.25 -11.84 -10.54
CA VAL A 252 7.63 -12.43 -11.71
C VAL A 252 7.88 -11.52 -12.92
N ASP A 253 8.27 -12.09 -14.06
CA ASP A 253 8.42 -11.36 -15.32
C ASP A 253 7.08 -10.77 -15.75
N ALA A 254 7.01 -9.45 -15.87
CA ALA A 254 5.78 -8.72 -16.15
C ALA A 254 5.21 -9.01 -17.54
N ALA A 255 6.04 -9.45 -18.50
CA ALA A 255 5.60 -9.71 -19.86
C ALA A 255 4.90 -11.06 -20.03
N ASN A 256 5.26 -12.07 -19.21
CA ASN A 256 4.82 -13.45 -19.45
C ASN A 256 4.39 -14.23 -18.20
N GLY A 257 4.49 -13.63 -17.00
CA GLY A 257 4.08 -14.27 -15.74
C GLY A 257 5.02 -15.36 -15.22
N ARG A 258 6.22 -15.51 -15.78
CA ARG A 258 7.19 -16.51 -15.31
C ARG A 258 7.88 -16.06 -14.03
N GLU A 259 7.96 -16.93 -13.02
CA GLU A 259 8.73 -16.65 -11.81
C GLU A 259 10.22 -16.51 -12.13
N ILE A 260 10.81 -15.42 -11.65
CA ILE A 260 12.25 -15.15 -11.73
C ILE A 260 12.92 -15.71 -10.48
N TRP A 261 12.35 -15.38 -9.31
CA TRP A 261 12.73 -15.93 -8.03
C TRP A 261 11.58 -15.86 -7.04
N SER A 262 11.66 -16.69 -5.98
CA SER A 262 10.85 -16.53 -4.79
C SER A 262 11.69 -16.73 -3.53
N ALA A 263 11.35 -15.99 -2.48
CA ALA A 263 12.05 -16.01 -1.20
C ALA A 263 11.05 -16.32 -0.06
N ALA A 264 11.46 -17.20 0.85
CA ALA A 264 10.66 -17.48 2.04
C ALA A 264 10.84 -16.37 3.08
N GLY A 265 9.74 -15.95 3.71
CA GLY A 265 9.72 -15.13 4.90
C GLY A 265 9.45 -15.93 6.16
N GLY A 266 9.38 -15.26 7.31
CA GLY A 266 9.04 -15.89 8.59
C GLY A 266 7.53 -16.06 8.80
N ASP A 267 6.69 -15.33 8.07
CA ASP A 267 5.22 -15.35 8.16
C ASP A 267 4.60 -14.63 6.98
N SER A 268 3.27 -14.51 6.94
CA SER A 268 2.48 -13.94 5.85
C SER A 268 2.85 -12.48 5.55
N PHE A 269 2.69 -12.10 4.26
CA PHE A 269 2.91 -10.74 3.79
C PHE A 269 1.60 -10.10 3.35
N TYR A 270 1.18 -9.06 4.08
CA TYR A 270 0.08 -8.18 3.70
C TYR A 270 0.58 -6.91 2.98
N SER A 271 1.75 -6.46 3.38
CA SER A 271 2.40 -5.23 2.92
C SER A 271 2.61 -5.24 1.40
N THR A 272 2.22 -4.15 0.73
CA THR A 272 2.64 -3.91 -0.66
C THR A 272 4.12 -3.57 -0.68
N PRO A 273 4.96 -4.27 -1.46
CA PRO A 273 6.39 -3.99 -1.50
C PRO A 273 6.69 -2.59 -2.03
N ALA A 274 7.82 -2.01 -1.60
CA ALA A 274 8.46 -0.89 -2.27
C ALA A 274 9.80 -1.34 -2.87
N VAL A 275 10.09 -0.91 -4.10
CA VAL A 275 11.34 -1.26 -4.80
C VAL A 275 12.21 -0.03 -4.96
N ALA A 276 13.36 -0.01 -4.34
CA ALA A 276 14.31 1.08 -4.45
C ALA A 276 15.74 0.60 -4.12
N TYR A 277 16.74 1.28 -4.63
CA TYR A 277 18.16 1.03 -4.32
C TYR A 277 18.57 -0.43 -4.49
N GLY A 278 18.04 -1.09 -5.54
CA GLY A 278 18.30 -2.51 -5.84
C GLY A 278 17.68 -3.51 -4.86
N ARG A 279 16.73 -3.09 -4.02
CA ARG A 279 16.08 -3.93 -3.01
C ARG A 279 14.56 -3.84 -3.09
N VAL A 280 13.92 -4.89 -2.58
CA VAL A 280 12.48 -4.98 -2.31
C VAL A 280 12.29 -4.90 -0.80
N TYR A 281 11.54 -3.90 -0.32
CA TYR A 281 11.25 -3.70 1.09
C TYR A 281 9.79 -4.05 1.36
N LEU A 282 9.52 -4.78 2.45
CA LEU A 282 8.16 -5.12 2.86
C LEU A 282 8.11 -5.56 4.33
N GLY A 283 6.93 -5.49 4.94
CA GLY A 283 6.66 -5.97 6.29
C GLY A 283 5.93 -7.31 6.29
N SER A 284 6.01 -8.05 7.39
CA SER A 284 5.30 -9.32 7.58
C SER A 284 4.47 -9.34 8.86
N THR A 285 3.56 -10.32 8.95
CA THR A 285 2.72 -10.56 10.13
C THR A 285 3.50 -11.08 11.34
N SER A 286 4.76 -11.49 11.19
CA SER A 286 5.64 -11.80 12.32
C SER A 286 6.20 -10.54 13.00
N GLY A 287 5.97 -9.34 12.47
CA GLY A 287 6.62 -8.11 12.92
C GLY A 287 7.99 -7.86 12.30
N ALA A 288 8.41 -8.68 11.36
CA ALA A 288 9.67 -8.49 10.66
C ALA A 288 9.51 -7.53 9.46
N VAL A 289 10.55 -6.72 9.23
CA VAL A 289 10.74 -5.90 8.03
C VAL A 289 11.89 -6.51 7.24
N TYR A 290 11.65 -6.76 5.97
CA TYR A 290 12.61 -7.38 5.06
C TYR A 290 13.12 -6.37 4.04
N ALA A 291 14.42 -6.48 3.72
CA ALA A 291 15.00 -5.97 2.49
C ALA A 291 15.62 -7.15 1.75
N LEU A 292 15.09 -7.43 0.57
CA LEU A 292 15.59 -8.49 -0.30
C LEU A 292 16.27 -7.87 -1.51
N TRP A 293 17.35 -8.45 -2.00
CA TRP A 293 17.95 -8.04 -3.27
C TRP A 293 16.97 -8.27 -4.43
N ALA A 294 16.62 -7.20 -5.16
CA ALA A 294 15.60 -7.23 -6.21
C ALA A 294 15.92 -8.21 -7.34
N ASN A 295 17.20 -8.46 -7.62
CA ASN A 295 17.66 -9.34 -8.70
C ASN A 295 17.68 -10.83 -8.32
N SER A 296 17.63 -11.20 -7.02
CA SER A 296 17.84 -12.58 -6.59
C SER A 296 16.93 -13.07 -5.48
N GLY A 297 16.21 -12.17 -4.80
CA GLY A 297 15.43 -12.52 -3.61
C GLY A 297 16.26 -12.83 -2.36
N ALA A 298 17.59 -12.82 -2.45
CA ALA A 298 18.45 -13.03 -1.30
C ALA A 298 18.25 -11.92 -0.25
N THR A 299 18.20 -12.29 1.02
CA THR A 299 18.05 -11.33 2.11
C THR A 299 19.26 -10.40 2.18
N SER A 300 19.00 -9.09 2.07
CA SER A 300 20.01 -8.04 2.31
C SER A 300 20.11 -7.76 3.81
N TRP A 301 18.96 -7.54 4.45
CA TRP A 301 18.83 -7.41 5.90
C TRP A 301 17.39 -7.71 6.35
N THR A 302 17.23 -7.97 7.64
CA THR A 302 15.94 -8.02 8.33
C THR A 302 16.01 -7.18 9.59
N ALA A 303 14.90 -6.54 9.93
CA ALA A 303 14.71 -5.84 11.20
C ALA A 303 13.40 -6.31 11.84
N SER A 304 13.24 -6.06 13.14
CA SER A 304 12.02 -6.45 13.87
C SER A 304 11.36 -5.23 14.47
N THR A 305 10.03 -5.26 14.49
CA THR A 305 9.17 -4.37 15.26
C THR A 305 8.54 -5.13 16.43
N GLY A 306 7.74 -4.46 17.26
CA GLY A 306 7.10 -5.10 18.42
C GLY A 306 5.82 -5.88 18.09
N ALA A 307 5.26 -5.76 16.88
CA ALA A 307 4.01 -6.41 16.46
C ALA A 307 3.91 -6.51 14.93
N TYR A 308 2.78 -6.96 14.41
CA TYR A 308 2.50 -7.12 12.98
C TYR A 308 2.83 -5.87 12.17
N VAL A 309 3.34 -6.07 10.95
CA VAL A 309 3.62 -5.01 9.98
C VAL A 309 2.73 -5.22 8.75
N TYR A 310 1.55 -4.64 8.76
CA TYR A 310 0.64 -4.60 7.61
C TYR A 310 0.93 -3.41 6.70
N ALA A 311 1.41 -2.31 7.30
CA ALA A 311 1.77 -1.11 6.57
C ALA A 311 2.77 -1.39 5.45
N SER A 312 2.58 -0.73 4.34
CA SER A 312 3.55 -0.76 3.24
C SER A 312 4.63 0.31 3.46
N PRO A 313 5.89 0.02 3.13
CA PRO A 313 6.99 0.95 3.36
C PRO A 313 6.95 2.16 2.43
N ALA A 314 7.36 3.33 2.94
CA ALA A 314 7.76 4.47 2.13
C ALA A 314 9.29 4.54 2.08
N VAL A 315 9.86 4.89 0.94
CA VAL A 315 11.32 4.91 0.75
C VAL A 315 11.76 6.24 0.15
N ALA A 316 12.67 6.92 0.83
CA ALA A 316 13.16 8.23 0.40
C ALA A 316 14.68 8.36 0.60
N ASP A 317 15.33 9.11 -0.28
CA ASP A 317 16.71 9.57 -0.07
C ASP A 317 16.69 10.87 0.75
N VAL A 318 17.07 10.76 2.02
CA VAL A 318 17.02 11.88 2.96
C VAL A 318 18.36 12.64 2.92
N PRO A 319 18.38 13.92 2.53
CA PRO A 319 19.61 14.69 2.44
C PRO A 319 20.43 14.65 3.73
N GLY A 320 21.68 14.18 3.61
CA GLY A 320 22.61 14.04 4.74
C GLY A 320 22.43 12.80 5.62
N LEU A 321 21.41 11.97 5.39
CA LEU A 321 21.24 10.64 5.99
C LEU A 321 21.29 9.51 4.96
N GLY A 322 20.98 9.80 3.70
CA GLY A 322 20.86 8.82 2.64
C GLY A 322 19.53 8.05 2.65
N PRO A 323 19.45 6.95 1.87
CA PRO A 323 18.23 6.18 1.70
C PRO A 323 17.64 5.68 3.01
N THR A 324 16.34 5.94 3.21
CA THR A 324 15.62 5.64 4.45
C THR A 324 14.30 4.94 4.12
N VAL A 325 13.98 3.89 4.86
CA VAL A 325 12.68 3.17 4.81
C VAL A 325 11.84 3.56 6.01
N TYR A 326 10.63 4.06 5.77
CA TYR A 326 9.64 4.37 6.80
C TYR A 326 8.55 3.34 6.78
N ILE A 327 8.23 2.75 7.93
CA ILE A 327 7.19 1.72 8.03
C ILE A 327 6.51 1.76 9.40
N GLY A 328 5.18 1.63 9.40
CA GLY A 328 4.38 1.55 10.60
C GLY A 328 4.23 0.12 11.11
N SER A 329 3.98 -0.05 12.40
CA SER A 329 3.72 -1.33 13.02
C SER A 329 2.51 -1.27 13.96
N TYR A 330 1.90 -2.41 14.19
CA TYR A 330 0.81 -2.58 15.16
C TYR A 330 1.26 -2.38 16.63
N ASP A 331 2.56 -2.26 16.89
CA ASP A 331 3.08 -1.82 18.21
C ASP A 331 2.88 -0.31 18.43
N GLY A 332 2.34 0.40 17.45
CA GLY A 332 2.05 1.84 17.51
C GLY A 332 3.25 2.73 17.17
N HIS A 333 4.33 2.18 16.65
CA HIS A 333 5.51 2.95 16.26
C HIS A 333 5.62 3.09 14.73
N LEU A 334 6.00 4.29 14.30
CA LEU A 334 6.58 4.52 12.99
C LEU A 334 8.11 4.38 13.13
N TYR A 335 8.69 3.53 12.32
CA TYR A 335 10.14 3.29 12.26
C TYR A 335 10.74 3.94 11.02
N ALA A 336 11.95 4.47 11.18
CA ALA A 336 12.82 4.87 10.09
C ALA A 336 14.09 4.00 10.13
N TYR A 337 14.29 3.21 9.10
CA TYR A 337 15.46 2.35 8.96
C TYR A 337 16.42 2.90 7.92
N ASP A 338 17.71 2.72 8.14
CA ASP A 338 18.71 2.83 7.09
C ASP A 338 18.41 1.78 6.02
N ALA A 339 18.18 2.21 4.77
CA ALA A 339 17.76 1.33 3.69
C ALA A 339 18.85 0.32 3.27
N ASP A 340 20.11 0.64 3.51
CA ASP A 340 21.25 -0.23 3.17
C ASP A 340 21.51 -1.32 4.22
N THR A 341 21.31 -1.00 5.51
CA THR A 341 21.76 -1.83 6.63
C THR A 341 20.65 -2.38 7.51
N GLY A 342 19.45 -1.78 7.47
CA GLY A 342 18.34 -2.10 8.38
C GLY A 342 18.51 -1.51 9.77
N GLY A 343 19.55 -0.72 10.03
CA GLY A 343 19.75 -0.03 11.30
C GLY A 343 18.64 1.00 11.55
N VAL A 344 18.10 1.01 12.80
CA VAL A 344 17.08 2.01 13.20
C VAL A 344 17.73 3.39 13.29
N ARG A 345 17.26 4.34 12.50
CA ARG A 345 17.64 5.75 12.57
C ARG A 345 16.86 6.47 13.67
N TRP A 346 15.56 6.22 13.71
CA TRP A 346 14.67 6.64 14.77
C TRP A 346 13.39 5.79 14.75
N SER A 347 12.69 5.74 15.89
CA SER A 347 11.32 5.23 15.99
C SER A 347 10.53 6.08 16.97
N HIS A 348 9.26 6.33 16.66
CA HIS A 348 8.38 7.10 17.50
C HIS A 348 7.00 6.47 17.57
N GLY A 349 6.53 6.23 18.78
CA GLY A 349 5.16 5.83 19.07
C GLY A 349 4.20 7.01 18.94
N GLY A 350 2.93 6.74 18.66
CA GLY A 350 1.93 7.76 18.36
C GLY A 350 0.50 7.44 18.74
N GLY A 351 0.26 6.67 19.80
CA GLY A 351 -1.08 6.58 20.39
C GLY A 351 -2.03 5.55 19.80
N GLY A 352 -1.60 4.69 18.88
CA GLY A 352 -2.44 3.63 18.32
C GLY A 352 -1.67 2.78 17.32
N ARG A 353 -2.24 1.63 16.95
CA ARG A 353 -1.67 0.76 15.91
C ARG A 353 -1.52 1.54 14.60
N ILE A 354 -0.44 1.31 13.89
CA ILE A 354 -0.24 1.88 12.57
C ILE A 354 -0.44 0.76 11.55
N ASP A 355 -1.60 0.77 10.90
CA ASP A 355 -1.97 -0.14 9.83
C ASP A 355 -1.69 0.49 8.46
N GLY A 356 -2.05 1.75 8.34
CA GLY A 356 -1.91 2.51 7.11
C GLY A 356 -0.47 2.77 6.70
N SER A 357 -0.28 2.78 5.39
CA SER A 357 1.05 2.97 4.79
C SER A 357 1.49 4.42 4.86
N ALA A 358 2.71 4.66 5.31
CA ALA A 358 3.28 6.00 5.36
C ALA A 358 3.45 6.61 3.95
N THR A 359 3.39 7.95 3.87
CA THR A 359 3.64 8.72 2.65
C THR A 359 4.63 9.84 2.95
N VAL A 360 5.61 10.03 2.07
CA VAL A 360 6.61 11.11 2.19
C VAL A 360 6.27 12.22 1.21
N LEU A 361 5.95 13.40 1.74
CA LEU A 361 5.76 14.64 0.99
C LEU A 361 6.74 15.69 1.50
N GLY A 362 7.60 16.22 0.63
CA GLY A 362 8.61 17.20 1.05
C GLY A 362 9.56 16.66 2.11
N SER A 363 9.59 17.32 3.26
CA SER A 363 10.42 16.93 4.39
C SER A 363 9.64 16.17 5.49
N VAL A 364 8.41 15.75 5.19
CA VAL A 364 7.49 15.17 6.18
C VAL A 364 7.07 13.76 5.76
N VAL A 365 7.17 12.83 6.69
CA VAL A 365 6.54 11.51 6.59
C VAL A 365 5.22 11.53 7.35
N TYR A 366 4.13 11.25 6.63
CA TYR A 366 2.78 11.20 7.17
C TYR A 366 2.35 9.76 7.39
N TYR A 367 1.59 9.53 8.46
CA TYR A 367 0.94 8.26 8.76
C TYR A 367 -0.34 8.49 9.57
N SER A 368 -1.23 7.53 9.54
CA SER A 368 -2.46 7.53 10.35
C SER A 368 -2.43 6.39 11.36
N SER A 369 -3.09 6.58 12.49
CA SER A 369 -3.11 5.62 13.59
C SER A 369 -4.51 5.12 13.84
N LEU A 370 -4.67 3.80 13.75
CA LEU A 370 -5.90 3.07 14.04
C LEU A 370 -6.26 3.22 15.53
N GLY A 371 -7.48 3.61 15.81
CA GLY A 371 -8.00 3.77 17.18
C GLY A 371 -7.71 5.11 17.85
N SER A 372 -6.70 5.88 17.42
CA SER A 372 -6.55 7.28 17.81
C SER A 372 -7.21 8.24 16.82
N ASN A 373 -7.55 7.73 15.63
CA ASN A 373 -8.19 8.47 14.54
C ASN A 373 -7.47 9.79 14.25
N THR A 374 -6.14 9.72 14.11
CA THR A 374 -5.30 10.89 13.85
C THR A 374 -4.35 10.65 12.72
N THR A 375 -4.17 11.65 11.87
CA THR A 375 -3.06 11.74 10.92
C THR A 375 -1.94 12.55 11.54
N THR A 376 -0.75 11.95 11.59
CA THR A 376 0.47 12.55 12.13
C THR A 376 1.48 12.77 11.00
N GLY A 377 2.14 13.93 10.99
CA GLY A 377 3.30 14.21 10.14
C GLY A 377 4.56 14.37 10.99
N ARG A 378 5.63 13.71 10.62
CA ARG A 378 6.93 13.79 11.28
C ARG A 378 8.01 14.26 10.32
N ASN A 379 8.93 15.06 10.82
CA ASN A 379 10.13 15.40 10.06
C ASN A 379 10.87 14.11 9.67
N TRP A 380 11.11 13.90 8.40
CA TRP A 380 11.66 12.64 7.87
C TRP A 380 13.07 12.31 8.39
N ARG A 381 13.86 13.35 8.78
CA ARG A 381 15.23 13.19 9.28
C ARG A 381 15.28 12.87 10.78
N THR A 382 14.49 13.61 11.58
CA THR A 382 14.60 13.60 13.05
C THR A 382 13.50 12.80 13.74
N GLY A 383 12.40 12.50 13.03
CA GLY A 383 11.20 11.93 13.62
C GLY A 383 10.39 12.88 14.48
N GLN A 384 10.81 14.15 14.62
CA GLN A 384 10.04 15.13 15.39
C GLN A 384 8.67 15.37 14.75
N GLN A 385 7.61 15.39 15.56
CA GLN A 385 6.26 15.69 15.08
C GLN A 385 6.15 17.14 14.64
N VAL A 386 5.67 17.36 13.40
CA VAL A 386 5.49 18.68 12.79
C VAL A 386 4.06 18.93 12.34
N PHE A 387 3.22 17.90 12.33
CA PHE A 387 1.83 17.99 11.95
C PHE A 387 0.98 17.00 12.75
N SER A 388 -0.27 17.39 13.05
CA SER A 388 -1.30 16.52 13.60
C SER A 388 -2.67 17.00 13.13
N PHE A 389 -3.54 16.06 12.74
CA PHE A 389 -4.90 16.32 12.33
C PHE A 389 -5.85 15.31 12.99
N PRO A 390 -7.01 15.76 13.54
CA PRO A 390 -7.90 14.91 14.35
C PRO A 390 -8.87 14.07 13.47
N ASP A 391 -8.36 13.49 12.39
CA ASP A 391 -8.99 12.47 11.56
C ASP A 391 -7.91 11.68 10.81
N GLY A 392 -8.20 10.44 10.46
CA GLY A 392 -7.28 9.52 9.77
C GLY A 392 -7.17 8.20 10.49
N GLU A 393 -7.26 7.11 9.76
CA GLU A 393 -7.22 5.77 10.33
C GLU A 393 -6.24 4.86 9.59
N PHE A 394 -6.30 4.85 8.27
CA PHE A 394 -5.48 3.99 7.41
C PHE A 394 -4.45 4.81 6.62
N THR A 395 -4.75 5.20 5.41
CA THR A 395 -3.79 5.91 4.55
C THR A 395 -3.88 7.42 4.73
N PRO A 396 -2.76 8.11 5.02
CA PRO A 396 -2.84 9.48 5.51
C PRO A 396 -3.07 10.53 4.43
N VAL A 397 -2.22 10.57 3.40
CA VAL A 397 -2.22 11.71 2.45
C VAL A 397 -1.77 11.30 1.06
N ILE A 398 -2.27 12.04 0.07
CA ILE A 398 -1.80 12.10 -1.32
C ILE A 398 -1.71 13.56 -1.76
N THR A 399 -1.20 13.85 -2.96
CA THR A 399 -1.08 15.22 -3.47
C THR A 399 -1.19 15.27 -4.99
N ASP A 400 -1.64 16.43 -5.51
CA ASP A 400 -1.54 16.82 -6.92
C ASP A 400 -0.30 17.73 -7.19
N GLY A 401 0.59 17.86 -6.21
CA GLY A 401 1.75 18.75 -6.28
C GLY A 401 1.45 20.22 -5.95
N LYS A 402 0.19 20.60 -5.76
CA LYS A 402 -0.26 21.96 -5.41
C LYS A 402 -0.86 22.01 -4.00
N VAL A 403 -1.62 20.98 -3.66
CA VAL A 403 -2.29 20.83 -2.36
C VAL A 403 -2.15 19.40 -1.84
N VAL A 404 -2.40 19.19 -0.56
CA VAL A 404 -2.43 17.86 0.05
C VAL A 404 -3.89 17.42 0.21
N PHE A 405 -4.19 16.15 -0.10
CA PHE A 405 -5.47 15.54 0.23
C PHE A 405 -5.25 14.57 1.38
N LEU A 406 -5.89 14.86 2.51
CA LEU A 406 -5.86 14.01 3.69
C LEU A 406 -7.10 13.12 3.70
N ILE A 407 -6.90 11.84 3.95
CA ILE A 407 -7.96 10.83 3.97
C ILE A 407 -8.27 10.50 5.43
N GLY A 408 -9.46 10.91 5.88
CA GLY A 408 -10.02 10.54 7.17
C GLY A 408 -10.74 9.19 7.10
N TYR A 409 -11.47 8.86 8.16
CA TYR A 409 -12.27 7.63 8.21
C TYR A 409 -13.28 7.53 7.05
N SER A 410 -14.06 8.60 6.84
CA SER A 410 -15.07 8.70 5.78
C SER A 410 -15.02 10.03 5.03
N THR A 411 -13.99 10.83 5.25
CA THR A 411 -13.93 12.21 4.75
C THR A 411 -12.61 12.45 4.02
N ILE A 412 -12.68 13.03 2.84
CA ILE A 412 -11.53 13.57 2.11
C ILE A 412 -11.45 15.05 2.40
N TYR A 413 -10.27 15.52 2.82
CA TYR A 413 -9.97 16.92 3.07
C TYR A 413 -8.95 17.44 2.06
N GLN A 414 -9.24 18.57 1.42
CA GLN A 414 -8.20 19.34 0.76
C GLN A 414 -7.48 20.18 1.83
N MET A 415 -6.18 20.02 1.90
CA MET A 415 -5.32 20.73 2.84
C MET A 415 -4.43 21.71 2.07
N LEU A 416 -4.63 23.01 2.33
CA LEU A 416 -3.90 24.08 1.67
C LEU A 416 -2.68 24.48 2.50
N PRO A 417 -1.49 24.65 1.90
CA PRO A 417 -0.34 25.24 2.57
C PRO A 417 -0.65 26.69 2.98
N LYS A 418 -0.18 27.12 4.14
CA LYS A 418 -0.19 28.57 4.49
C LYS A 418 0.79 29.27 3.56
N ARG A 419 0.30 30.30 2.89
CA ARG A 419 1.10 31.21 2.09
C ARG A 419 1.94 32.13 2.99
#